data_3174491ff5d43a48191205a2af7bbd72
#
_entry.id   3174491ff5d43a48191205a2af7bbd72
#
_cell.length_a   1.000
_cell.length_b   1.000
_cell.length_c   1.000
_cell.angle_alpha   90.00
_cell.angle_beta   90.00
_cell.angle_gamma   90.00
#
_symmetry.space_group_name_H-M   'P 1'
#
loop_
_entity.id
_entity.type
_entity.pdbx_description
1 polymer ?
#
loop_
_entity_poly.entity_id
_entity_poly.type
_entity_poly.pdbx_seq_one_letter_code
_entity_poly.pdbx_strand_id
1 'polypeptide(L)'
;MGFGFRCGFLGLLHMEIVQERLEREYDLDLIVTAPSVIYKVNLNQQEHIFIDNPSTIPDPQLRESIEEPYVKMEIYAPNEFNGTLMGLCQERRGVFIDMKYITTDRVTLIYEIPLAEVVTDFFDQMKSRTQGYASMEYHLIGYRKNDLVRLDVLINSERADPLTSIVHKDKAYGIGRSLVEKLKELIPKQQFKIPCLLYTSPSPRDRG
;
A
#
# COMPACT_ATOMS: atom_id res chain seq x y z
N MET A 1 -8.84 -14.52 10.45
CA MET A 1 -9.57 -13.33 10.92
C MET A 1 -11.01 -13.70 11.14
N GLY A 2 -11.65 -13.13 12.17
CA GLY A 2 -13.08 -13.25 12.37
C GLY A 2 -13.87 -12.47 11.30
N PHE A 3 -15.15 -12.32 11.55
CA PHE A 3 -16.06 -11.55 10.69
C PHE A 3 -15.64 -10.06 10.66
N GLY A 4 -15.62 -9.45 9.48
CA GLY A 4 -15.21 -8.05 9.31
C GLY A 4 -15.91 -7.38 8.14
N PHE A 5 -15.77 -6.06 8.03
CA PHE A 5 -16.35 -5.23 6.99
C PHE A 5 -15.26 -4.44 6.26
N ARG A 6 -15.47 -4.24 4.96
CA ARG A 6 -14.67 -3.31 4.17
C ARG A 6 -15.42 -1.99 4.08
N CYS A 7 -14.79 -0.94 4.60
CA CYS A 7 -15.41 0.38 4.65
C CYS A 7 -14.62 1.37 3.78
N GLY A 8 -15.32 2.32 3.17
CA GLY A 8 -14.73 3.46 2.47
C GLY A 8 -14.83 4.73 3.30
N PHE A 9 -13.75 5.50 3.38
CA PHE A 9 -13.69 6.75 4.14
C PHE A 9 -13.23 7.90 3.25
N LEU A 10 -13.61 9.12 3.62
CA LEU A 10 -13.21 10.34 2.91
C LEU A 10 -11.76 10.77 3.21
N GLY A 11 -11.10 10.10 4.15
CA GLY A 11 -9.74 10.35 4.59
C GLY A 11 -9.48 9.74 5.96
N LEU A 12 -8.24 9.83 6.44
CA LEU A 12 -7.81 9.24 7.70
C LEU A 12 -8.59 9.79 8.90
N LEU A 13 -8.73 11.10 8.98
CA LEU A 13 -9.49 11.76 10.06
C LEU A 13 -10.96 11.29 10.12
N HIS A 14 -11.59 11.09 8.96
CA HIS A 14 -12.96 10.56 8.91
C HIS A 14 -13.02 9.11 9.45
N MET A 15 -12.03 8.30 9.12
CA MET A 15 -11.90 6.94 9.65
C MET A 15 -11.73 6.96 11.17
N GLU A 16 -10.83 7.77 11.69
CA GLU A 16 -10.57 7.88 13.13
C GLU A 16 -11.82 8.32 13.91
N ILE A 17 -12.56 9.32 13.41
CA ILE A 17 -13.82 9.78 14.03
C ILE A 17 -14.87 8.65 14.05
N VAL A 18 -15.01 7.90 12.93
CA VAL A 18 -15.99 6.81 12.87
C VAL A 18 -15.58 5.68 13.82
N GLN A 19 -14.29 5.33 13.84
CA GLN A 19 -13.76 4.31 14.75
C GLN A 19 -14.02 4.70 16.21
N GLU A 20 -13.62 5.91 16.62
CA GLU A 20 -13.83 6.39 17.98
C GLU A 20 -15.30 6.37 18.40
N ARG A 21 -16.21 6.75 17.51
CA ARG A 21 -17.64 6.69 17.77
C ARG A 21 -18.16 5.26 17.96
N LEU A 22 -17.72 4.32 17.12
CA LEU A 22 -18.11 2.92 17.24
C LEU A 22 -17.59 2.31 18.54
N GLU A 23 -16.38 2.60 18.93
CA GLU A 23 -15.80 2.16 20.20
C GLU A 23 -16.53 2.75 21.41
N ARG A 24 -16.79 4.07 21.40
CA ARG A 24 -17.41 4.78 22.53
C ARG A 24 -18.92 4.57 22.65
N GLU A 25 -19.65 4.57 21.53
CA GLU A 25 -21.12 4.50 21.56
C GLU A 25 -21.65 3.07 21.60
N TYR A 26 -20.89 2.12 21.06
CA TYR A 26 -21.32 0.71 20.92
C TYR A 26 -20.41 -0.28 21.66
N ASP A 27 -19.42 0.20 22.39
CA ASP A 27 -18.45 -0.63 23.16
C ASP A 27 -17.84 -1.76 22.31
N LEU A 28 -17.44 -1.42 21.07
CA LEU A 28 -16.84 -2.35 20.14
C LEU A 28 -15.32 -2.30 20.25
N ASP A 29 -14.69 -3.45 20.33
CA ASP A 29 -13.22 -3.60 20.18
C ASP A 29 -12.88 -3.81 18.71
N LEU A 30 -12.43 -2.75 18.04
CA LEU A 30 -12.23 -2.74 16.60
C LEU A 30 -10.75 -2.95 16.23
N ILE A 31 -10.50 -3.88 15.31
CA ILE A 31 -9.21 -4.04 14.67
C ILE A 31 -9.26 -3.39 13.29
N VAL A 32 -8.63 -2.24 13.15
CA VAL A 32 -8.51 -1.54 11.87
C VAL A 32 -7.24 -1.98 11.16
N THR A 33 -7.38 -2.40 9.90
CA THR A 33 -6.26 -2.79 9.04
C THR A 33 -5.90 -1.67 8.07
N ALA A 34 -4.65 -1.63 7.64
CA ALA A 34 -4.22 -0.69 6.61
C ALA A 34 -5.04 -0.84 5.32
N PRO A 35 -5.29 0.27 4.59
CA PRO A 35 -5.99 0.21 3.31
C PRO A 35 -5.22 -0.67 2.33
N SER A 36 -5.95 -1.49 1.57
CA SER A 36 -5.40 -2.35 0.54
C SER A 36 -6.13 -2.15 -0.78
N VAL A 37 -5.45 -2.46 -1.87
CA VAL A 37 -6.03 -2.46 -3.21
C VAL A 37 -6.42 -3.88 -3.61
N ILE A 38 -7.26 -3.99 -4.65
CA ILE A 38 -7.59 -5.28 -5.24
C ILE A 38 -6.50 -5.64 -6.23
N TYR A 39 -5.85 -6.78 -6.05
CA TYR A 39 -4.86 -7.33 -6.97
C TYR A 39 -5.51 -8.31 -7.93
N LYS A 40 -5.01 -8.36 -9.16
CA LYS A 40 -5.39 -9.38 -10.13
C LYS A 40 -4.27 -10.41 -10.20
N VAL A 41 -4.57 -11.65 -9.90
CA VAL A 41 -3.62 -12.76 -9.93
C VAL A 41 -3.93 -13.67 -11.11
N ASN A 42 -2.97 -13.81 -12.00
CA ASN A 42 -3.07 -14.72 -13.13
C ASN A 42 -2.57 -16.11 -12.71
N LEU A 43 -3.41 -17.11 -12.92
CA LEU A 43 -3.14 -18.51 -12.61
C LEU A 43 -2.54 -19.22 -13.82
N ASN A 44 -1.88 -20.36 -13.57
CA ASN A 44 -1.19 -21.13 -14.62
C ASN A 44 -2.12 -21.72 -15.73
N GLN A 45 -3.43 -21.65 -15.55
CA GLN A 45 -4.44 -22.20 -16.48
C GLN A 45 -5.17 -21.13 -17.31
N GLN A 46 -4.55 -19.96 -17.52
CA GLN A 46 -5.13 -18.81 -18.21
C GLN A 46 -6.35 -18.20 -17.51
N GLU A 47 -6.64 -18.61 -16.29
CA GLU A 47 -7.63 -17.99 -15.42
C GLU A 47 -7.03 -16.87 -14.62
N HIS A 48 -7.84 -15.91 -14.20
CA HIS A 48 -7.43 -14.88 -13.27
C HIS A 48 -8.44 -14.72 -12.14
N ILE A 49 -7.94 -14.35 -10.98
CA ILE A 49 -8.76 -14.07 -9.80
C ILE A 49 -8.44 -12.69 -9.26
N PHE A 50 -9.43 -12.03 -8.66
CA PHE A 50 -9.23 -10.77 -7.96
C PHE A 50 -9.13 -11.04 -6.46
N ILE A 51 -8.10 -10.49 -5.83
CA ILE A 51 -7.78 -10.69 -4.43
C ILE A 51 -7.73 -9.35 -3.73
N ASP A 52 -8.52 -9.20 -2.70
CA ASP A 52 -8.56 -8.04 -1.81
C ASP A 52 -7.84 -8.29 -0.47
N ASN A 53 -7.64 -9.56 -0.12
CA ASN A 53 -6.93 -9.96 1.09
C ASN A 53 -5.57 -10.61 0.73
N PRO A 54 -4.43 -9.98 1.07
CA PRO A 54 -3.10 -10.51 0.80
C PRO A 54 -2.85 -11.94 1.32
N SER A 55 -3.50 -12.34 2.43
CA SER A 55 -3.32 -13.67 2.99
C SER A 55 -3.88 -14.80 2.14
N THR A 56 -4.84 -14.49 1.24
CA THR A 56 -5.49 -15.47 0.35
C THR A 56 -4.81 -15.66 -1.00
N ILE A 57 -3.67 -14.99 -1.22
CA ILE A 57 -2.92 -15.16 -2.47
C ILE A 57 -2.47 -16.62 -2.62
N PRO A 58 -2.75 -17.25 -3.78
CA PRO A 58 -2.25 -18.58 -4.11
C PRO A 58 -0.74 -18.69 -4.03
N ASP A 59 -0.25 -19.88 -3.73
CA ASP A 59 1.19 -20.13 -3.68
C ASP A 59 1.87 -19.83 -5.03
N PRO A 60 3.15 -19.43 -5.00
CA PRO A 60 3.89 -19.07 -6.23
C PRO A 60 3.89 -20.16 -7.30
N GLN A 61 3.65 -21.42 -6.94
CA GLN A 61 3.59 -22.53 -7.89
C GLN A 61 2.30 -22.55 -8.72
N LEU A 62 1.23 -21.97 -8.19
CA LEU A 62 -0.10 -21.97 -8.81
C LEU A 62 -0.39 -20.70 -9.61
N ARG A 63 0.48 -19.70 -9.53
CA ARG A 63 0.30 -18.39 -10.18
C ARG A 63 1.42 -18.07 -11.16
N GLU A 64 1.07 -17.45 -12.25
CA GLU A 64 2.02 -16.94 -13.25
C GLU A 64 2.50 -15.50 -12.89
N SER A 65 1.59 -14.65 -12.46
CA SER A 65 1.91 -13.26 -12.15
C SER A 65 0.88 -12.60 -11.24
N ILE A 66 1.30 -11.50 -10.61
CA ILE A 66 0.42 -10.58 -9.89
C ILE A 66 0.42 -9.26 -10.64
N GLU A 67 -0.78 -8.71 -10.86
CA GLU A 67 -0.99 -7.39 -11.42
C GLU A 67 -1.59 -6.47 -10.34
N GLU A 68 -1.08 -5.25 -10.28
CA GLU A 68 -1.61 -4.21 -9.39
C GLU A 68 -2.34 -3.13 -10.19
N PRO A 69 -3.38 -2.50 -9.60
CA PRO A 69 -4.09 -1.40 -10.26
C PRO A 69 -3.19 -0.16 -10.36
N TYR A 70 -3.23 0.47 -11.52
CA TYR A 70 -2.55 1.74 -11.81
C TYR A 70 -3.54 2.86 -11.99
N VAL A 71 -3.14 4.03 -11.55
CA VAL A 71 -3.90 5.26 -11.75
C VAL A 71 -3.07 6.27 -12.52
N LYS A 72 -3.74 7.04 -13.37
CA LYS A 72 -3.22 8.29 -13.90
C LYS A 72 -3.58 9.37 -12.90
N MET A 73 -2.56 10.04 -12.39
CA MET A 73 -2.67 11.09 -11.38
C MET A 73 -2.27 12.43 -12.00
N GLU A 74 -3.07 13.45 -11.73
CA GLU A 74 -2.80 14.84 -12.09
C GLU A 74 -2.64 15.65 -10.79
N ILE A 75 -1.45 16.24 -10.60
CA ILE A 75 -1.12 17.02 -9.41
C ILE A 75 -1.01 18.49 -9.82
N TYR A 76 -1.82 19.33 -9.19
CA TYR A 76 -1.86 20.77 -9.40
C TYR A 76 -1.11 21.48 -8.27
N ALA A 77 -0.08 22.23 -8.60
CA ALA A 77 0.74 22.90 -7.60
C ALA A 77 1.40 24.17 -8.10
N PRO A 78 1.85 25.08 -7.20
CA PRO A 78 2.78 26.13 -7.55
C PRO A 78 4.10 25.57 -8.07
N ASN A 79 4.69 26.26 -9.06
CA ASN A 79 5.90 25.83 -9.76
C ASN A 79 7.10 25.58 -8.82
N GLU A 80 7.18 26.30 -7.70
CA GLU A 80 8.25 26.15 -6.70
C GLU A 80 8.34 24.74 -6.06
N PHE A 81 7.23 24.00 -6.05
CA PHE A 81 7.15 22.65 -5.47
C PHE A 81 7.40 21.52 -6.47
N ASN A 82 7.69 21.81 -7.74
CA ASN A 82 7.86 20.79 -8.78
C ASN A 82 8.88 19.73 -8.39
N GLY A 83 10.09 20.14 -8.00
CA GLY A 83 11.14 19.20 -7.64
C GLY A 83 10.75 18.28 -6.47
N THR A 84 10.09 18.86 -5.47
CA THR A 84 9.61 18.13 -4.29
C THR A 84 8.54 17.10 -4.66
N LEU A 85 7.59 17.47 -5.51
CA LEU A 85 6.50 16.59 -5.97
C LEU A 85 7.02 15.50 -6.91
N MET A 86 7.95 15.83 -7.82
CA MET A 86 8.59 14.83 -8.66
C MET A 86 9.35 13.80 -7.83
N GLY A 87 10.10 14.24 -6.80
CA GLY A 87 10.76 13.35 -5.85
C GLY A 87 9.78 12.43 -5.14
N LEU A 88 8.66 12.97 -4.63
CA LEU A 88 7.61 12.18 -3.97
C LEU A 88 7.04 11.11 -4.91
N CYS A 89 6.72 11.48 -6.16
CA CYS A 89 6.19 10.52 -7.15
C CYS A 89 7.21 9.41 -7.47
N GLN A 90 8.50 9.75 -7.59
CA GLN A 90 9.56 8.75 -7.83
C GLN A 90 9.73 7.79 -6.64
N GLU A 91 9.71 8.29 -5.39
CA GLU A 91 9.71 7.47 -4.18
C GLU A 91 8.57 6.45 -4.17
N ARG A 92 7.44 6.79 -4.81
CA ARG A 92 6.21 5.98 -4.90
C ARG A 92 6.07 5.21 -6.21
N ARG A 93 7.15 4.92 -6.90
CA ARG A 93 7.17 4.17 -8.17
C ARG A 93 6.36 4.83 -9.30
N GLY A 94 6.15 6.14 -9.22
CA GLY A 94 5.45 6.90 -10.25
C GLY A 94 6.28 7.03 -11.53
N VAL A 95 5.63 6.84 -12.66
CA VAL A 95 6.19 7.07 -14.00
C VAL A 95 5.74 8.44 -14.47
N PHE A 96 6.69 9.33 -14.73
CA PHE A 96 6.41 10.65 -15.26
C PHE A 96 5.85 10.55 -16.68
N ILE A 97 4.75 11.22 -16.95
CA ILE A 97 4.11 11.24 -18.27
C ILE A 97 4.26 12.60 -18.91
N ASP A 98 3.85 13.68 -18.20
CA ASP A 98 3.84 15.02 -18.76
C ASP A 98 3.83 16.08 -17.66
N MET A 99 4.19 17.31 -18.05
CA MET A 99 4.06 18.50 -17.20
C MET A 99 3.50 19.65 -18.02
N LYS A 100 2.42 20.27 -17.56
CA LYS A 100 1.75 21.37 -18.23
C LYS A 100 1.74 22.61 -17.36
N TYR A 101 2.13 23.74 -17.93
CA TYR A 101 1.98 25.03 -17.28
C TYR A 101 0.57 25.54 -17.48
N ILE A 102 -0.18 25.74 -16.38
CA ILE A 102 -1.52 26.35 -16.42
C ILE A 102 -1.37 27.87 -16.49
N THR A 103 -0.45 28.39 -15.66
CA THR A 103 -0.02 29.79 -15.63
C THR A 103 1.49 29.84 -15.45
N THR A 104 2.09 31.04 -15.42
CA THR A 104 3.51 31.21 -15.12
C THR A 104 3.92 30.61 -13.76
N ASP A 105 2.99 30.58 -12.80
CA ASP A 105 3.26 30.22 -11.42
C ASP A 105 2.69 28.85 -11.01
N ARG A 106 1.88 28.21 -11.90
CA ARG A 106 1.21 26.94 -11.60
C ARG A 106 1.41 25.91 -12.69
N VAL A 107 1.60 24.69 -12.26
CA VAL A 107 1.81 23.53 -13.12
C VAL A 107 0.86 22.40 -12.78
N THR A 108 0.63 21.55 -13.76
CA THR A 108 0.04 20.21 -13.60
C THR A 108 1.11 19.19 -13.91
N LEU A 109 1.41 18.33 -12.95
CA LEU A 109 2.27 17.15 -13.13
C LEU A 109 1.39 15.95 -13.40
N ILE A 110 1.70 15.17 -14.42
CA ILE A 110 0.94 13.99 -14.81
C ILE A 110 1.83 12.76 -14.62
N TYR A 111 1.35 11.82 -13.80
CA TYR A 111 2.04 10.59 -13.47
C TYR A 111 1.12 9.39 -13.63
N GLU A 112 1.70 8.25 -13.96
CA GLU A 112 1.07 6.94 -13.77
C GLU A 112 1.73 6.26 -12.56
N ILE A 113 0.92 5.87 -11.58
CA ILE A 113 1.41 5.40 -10.29
C ILE A 113 0.57 4.21 -9.81
N PRO A 114 1.16 3.21 -9.14
CA PRO A 114 0.38 2.15 -8.52
C PRO A 114 -0.58 2.69 -7.46
N LEU A 115 -1.84 2.28 -7.52
CA LEU A 115 -2.86 2.74 -6.57
C LEU A 115 -2.48 2.40 -5.11
N ALA A 116 -1.80 1.30 -4.88
CA ALA A 116 -1.31 0.91 -3.56
C ALA A 116 -0.39 1.95 -2.91
N GLU A 117 0.39 2.69 -3.71
CA GLU A 117 1.27 3.75 -3.22
C GLU A 117 0.52 5.08 -2.94
N VAL A 118 -0.71 5.21 -3.44
CA VAL A 118 -1.53 6.42 -3.29
C VAL A 118 -2.45 6.34 -2.07
N VAL A 119 -3.07 5.18 -1.84
CA VAL A 119 -4.12 5.02 -0.82
C VAL A 119 -3.61 5.07 0.62
N THR A 120 -2.31 4.98 0.85
CA THR A 120 -1.71 5.03 2.19
C THR A 120 -1.58 6.48 2.67
N ASP A 121 -0.42 7.06 2.50
CA ASP A 121 -0.04 8.38 3.06
C ASP A 121 0.38 9.40 1.98
N PHE A 122 0.17 9.09 0.69
CA PHE A 122 0.61 9.96 -0.42
C PHE A 122 -0.01 11.36 -0.33
N PHE A 123 -1.31 11.43 -0.07
CA PHE A 123 -2.02 12.70 0.05
C PHE A 123 -1.45 13.56 1.18
N ASP A 124 -1.21 12.97 2.34
CA ASP A 124 -0.67 13.67 3.51
C ASP A 124 0.77 14.13 3.26
N GLN A 125 1.59 13.28 2.64
CA GLN A 125 2.95 13.64 2.23
C GLN A 125 2.95 14.77 1.20
N MET A 126 2.08 14.71 0.21
CA MET A 126 1.93 15.76 -0.78
C MET A 126 1.55 17.09 -0.13
N LYS A 127 0.54 17.10 0.73
CA LYS A 127 0.10 18.30 1.46
C LYS A 127 1.19 18.86 2.36
N SER A 128 1.82 18.01 3.15
CA SER A 128 2.90 18.40 4.06
C SER A 128 4.09 19.02 3.33
N ARG A 129 4.56 18.37 2.26
CA ARG A 129 5.72 18.83 1.48
C ARG A 129 5.44 20.09 0.65
N THR A 130 4.18 20.47 0.45
CA THR A 130 3.77 21.64 -0.34
C THR A 130 3.02 22.68 0.48
N GLN A 131 3.16 22.67 1.80
CA GLN A 131 2.49 23.62 2.70
C GLN A 131 0.96 23.70 2.49
N GLY A 132 0.37 22.60 2.02
CA GLY A 132 -1.06 22.51 1.72
C GLY A 132 -1.48 23.01 0.35
N TYR A 133 -0.58 23.57 -0.46
CA TYR A 133 -0.95 24.20 -1.75
C TYR A 133 -1.24 23.18 -2.85
N ALA A 134 -0.63 22.01 -2.86
CA ALA A 134 -0.89 21.02 -3.90
C ALA A 134 -2.26 20.36 -3.73
N SER A 135 -2.90 20.07 -4.85
CA SER A 135 -4.07 19.21 -4.95
C SER A 135 -3.86 18.15 -6.00
N MET A 136 -4.61 17.07 -5.92
CA MET A 136 -4.51 15.99 -6.90
C MET A 136 -5.87 15.41 -7.21
N GLU A 137 -5.98 14.87 -8.41
CA GLU A 137 -7.03 13.97 -8.82
C GLU A 137 -6.42 12.74 -9.50
N TYR A 138 -7.11 11.62 -9.48
CA TYR A 138 -6.65 10.41 -10.16
C TYR A 138 -7.82 9.56 -10.64
N HIS A 139 -7.55 8.77 -11.68
CA HIS A 139 -8.50 7.82 -12.21
C HIS A 139 -7.79 6.49 -12.56
N LEU A 140 -8.51 5.39 -12.44
CA LEU A 140 -7.99 4.06 -12.71
C LEU A 140 -7.73 3.90 -14.22
N ILE A 141 -6.55 3.39 -14.58
CA ILE A 141 -6.15 3.12 -15.98
C ILE A 141 -5.96 1.64 -16.28
N GLY A 142 -6.21 0.76 -15.31
CA GLY A 142 -6.14 -0.69 -15.47
C GLY A 142 -5.12 -1.34 -14.57
N TYR A 143 -4.78 -2.58 -14.89
CA TYR A 143 -3.86 -3.41 -14.12
C TYR A 143 -2.55 -3.61 -14.87
N ARG A 144 -1.43 -3.64 -14.14
CA ARG A 144 -0.10 -3.90 -14.71
C ARG A 144 0.65 -4.91 -13.87
N LYS A 145 1.32 -5.82 -14.58
CA LYS A 145 2.23 -6.81 -13.97
C LYS A 145 3.44 -6.11 -13.39
N ASN A 146 3.75 -6.44 -12.14
CA ASN A 146 4.96 -5.97 -11.45
C ASN A 146 5.59 -7.10 -10.62
N ASP A 147 6.84 -6.89 -10.19
CA ASP A 147 7.56 -7.83 -9.33
C ASP A 147 7.08 -7.70 -7.89
N LEU A 148 5.89 -8.23 -7.64
CA LEU A 148 5.20 -8.20 -6.35
C LEU A 148 5.43 -9.51 -5.60
N VAL A 149 5.69 -9.39 -4.31
CA VAL A 149 5.87 -10.52 -3.40
C VAL A 149 4.93 -10.41 -2.21
N ARG A 150 4.49 -11.57 -1.70
CA ARG A 150 3.79 -11.64 -0.44
C ARG A 150 4.80 -11.58 0.70
N LEU A 151 4.62 -10.65 1.60
CA LEU A 151 5.39 -10.47 2.81
C LEU A 151 4.57 -10.99 3.99
N ASP A 152 4.99 -12.08 4.58
CA ASP A 152 4.37 -12.67 5.76
C ASP A 152 5.20 -12.33 7.02
N VAL A 153 4.52 -11.98 8.09
CA VAL A 153 5.12 -11.80 9.41
C VAL A 153 4.82 -13.04 10.25
N LEU A 154 5.87 -13.64 10.78
CA LEU A 154 5.77 -14.81 11.65
C LEU A 154 6.03 -14.38 13.11
N ILE A 155 5.09 -14.62 13.99
CA ILE A 155 5.22 -14.40 15.43
C ILE A 155 5.23 -15.78 16.09
N ASN A 156 6.32 -16.14 16.78
CA ASN A 156 6.51 -17.48 17.34
C ASN A 156 6.35 -18.62 16.31
N SER A 157 6.85 -18.39 15.09
CA SER A 157 6.74 -19.29 13.93
C SER A 157 5.32 -19.49 13.37
N GLU A 158 4.32 -18.78 13.87
CA GLU A 158 2.96 -18.75 13.34
C GLU A 158 2.73 -17.50 12.50
N ARG A 159 2.06 -17.64 11.35
CA ARG A 159 1.79 -16.52 10.46
C ARG A 159 0.70 -15.62 11.04
N ALA A 160 1.01 -14.35 11.15
CA ALA A 160 0.06 -13.30 11.52
C ALA A 160 -0.65 -12.77 10.27
N ASP A 161 -1.74 -13.38 9.85
CA ASP A 161 -2.49 -13.02 8.64
C ASP A 161 -2.85 -11.52 8.53
N PRO A 162 -3.23 -10.81 9.62
CA PRO A 162 -3.50 -9.37 9.58
C PRO A 162 -2.30 -8.51 9.16
N LEU A 163 -1.09 -9.01 9.32
CA LEU A 163 0.15 -8.33 8.98
C LEU A 163 0.72 -8.76 7.62
N THR A 164 0.07 -9.71 6.95
CA THR A 164 0.43 -10.11 5.58
C THR A 164 0.15 -8.97 4.61
N SER A 165 1.12 -8.65 3.78
CA SER A 165 1.01 -7.59 2.77
C SER A 165 1.60 -8.00 1.43
N ILE A 166 1.15 -7.35 0.35
CA ILE A 166 1.76 -7.46 -0.97
C ILE A 166 2.60 -6.21 -1.19
N VAL A 167 3.87 -6.41 -1.47
CA VAL A 167 4.85 -5.33 -1.61
C VAL A 167 5.70 -5.56 -2.86
N HIS A 168 6.28 -4.48 -3.38
CA HIS A 168 7.27 -4.61 -4.44
C HIS A 168 8.53 -5.29 -3.90
N LYS A 169 9.11 -6.22 -4.67
CA LYS A 169 10.27 -7.05 -4.29
C LYS A 169 11.41 -6.20 -3.71
N ASP A 170 11.76 -5.10 -4.38
CA ASP A 170 12.87 -4.23 -3.97
C ASP A 170 12.64 -3.53 -2.63
N LYS A 171 11.38 -3.29 -2.27
CA LYS A 171 11.00 -2.64 -1.00
C LYS A 171 10.74 -3.64 0.13
N ALA A 172 10.58 -4.93 -0.18
CA ALA A 172 10.12 -5.95 0.76
C ALA A 172 11.01 -6.05 2.01
N TYR A 173 12.33 -6.05 1.84
CA TYR A 173 13.27 -6.12 2.97
C TYR A 173 13.16 -4.89 3.89
N GLY A 174 13.15 -3.68 3.31
CA GLY A 174 13.08 -2.44 4.08
C GLY A 174 11.77 -2.32 4.87
N ILE A 175 10.63 -2.58 4.20
CA ILE A 175 9.30 -2.56 4.82
C ILE A 175 9.23 -3.60 5.94
N GLY A 176 9.67 -4.81 5.66
CA GLY A 176 9.63 -5.90 6.62
C GLY A 176 10.48 -5.63 7.85
N ARG A 177 11.71 -5.12 7.66
CA ARG A 177 12.59 -4.74 8.77
C ARG A 177 11.96 -3.67 9.65
N SER A 178 11.45 -2.60 9.06
CA SER A 178 10.78 -1.52 9.80
C SER A 178 9.57 -2.03 10.59
N LEU A 179 8.79 -2.96 10.00
CA LEU A 179 7.64 -3.57 10.66
C LEU A 179 8.06 -4.42 11.86
N VAL A 180 9.09 -5.25 11.72
CA VAL A 180 9.60 -6.08 12.82
C VAL A 180 10.20 -5.23 13.95
N GLU A 181 10.92 -4.16 13.62
CA GLU A 181 11.45 -3.22 14.62
C GLU A 181 10.31 -2.59 15.44
N LYS A 182 9.23 -2.10 14.78
CA LYS A 182 8.05 -1.59 15.46
C LYS A 182 7.33 -2.63 16.32
N LEU A 183 7.14 -3.85 15.79
CA LEU A 183 6.52 -4.93 16.55
C LEU A 183 7.33 -5.30 17.79
N LYS A 184 8.66 -5.28 17.70
CA LYS A 184 9.54 -5.53 18.84
C LYS A 184 9.42 -4.48 19.94
N GLU A 185 9.11 -3.25 19.59
CA GLU A 185 8.85 -2.17 20.56
C GLU A 185 7.47 -2.28 21.20
N LEU A 186 6.45 -2.67 20.41
CA LEU A 186 5.06 -2.73 20.83
C LEU A 186 4.72 -4.02 21.61
N ILE A 187 5.36 -5.15 21.26
CA ILE A 187 5.10 -6.41 21.96
C ILE A 187 5.81 -6.38 23.32
N PRO A 188 5.07 -6.44 24.44
CA PRO A 188 5.68 -6.44 25.76
C PRO A 188 6.59 -7.63 25.97
N LYS A 189 7.70 -7.43 26.69
CA LYS A 189 8.66 -8.51 26.99
C LYS A 189 7.96 -9.62 27.76
N GLN A 190 7.98 -10.80 27.21
CA GLN A 190 7.49 -12.02 27.83
C GLN A 190 8.61 -12.73 28.61
N GLN A 191 8.26 -13.67 29.48
CA GLN A 191 9.24 -14.49 30.22
C GLN A 191 10.06 -15.44 29.32
N PHE A 192 9.61 -15.65 28.07
CA PHE A 192 10.29 -16.45 27.04
C PHE A 192 10.48 -15.61 25.76
N LYS A 193 11.47 -15.99 24.94
CA LYS A 193 11.76 -15.30 23.68
C LYS A 193 10.67 -15.60 22.66
N ILE A 194 10.04 -14.55 22.12
CA ILE A 194 9.12 -14.64 20.97
C ILE A 194 9.91 -14.19 19.72
N PRO A 195 10.31 -15.11 18.83
CA PRO A 195 10.96 -14.73 17.58
C PRO A 195 9.94 -14.12 16.64
N CYS A 196 10.28 -12.95 16.08
CA CYS A 196 9.53 -12.32 15.00
C CYS A 196 10.39 -12.45 13.74
N LEU A 197 9.87 -13.15 12.73
CA LEU A 197 10.56 -13.47 11.50
C LEU A 197 9.79 -12.91 10.30
N LEU A 198 10.53 -12.55 9.26
CA LEU A 198 9.98 -12.16 7.96
C LEU A 198 10.16 -13.29 6.97
N TYR A 199 9.11 -13.56 6.24
CA TYR A 199 9.15 -14.49 5.13
C TYR A 199 8.60 -13.83 3.87
N THR A 200 9.39 -13.84 2.80
CA THR A 200 8.96 -13.40 1.49
C THR A 200 8.75 -14.62 0.60
N SER A 201 7.57 -14.74 0.06
CA SER A 201 7.28 -15.78 -0.92
C SER A 201 8.06 -15.47 -2.22
N PRO A 202 8.95 -16.36 -2.71
CA PRO A 202 9.76 -16.09 -3.89
C PRO A 202 8.89 -15.82 -5.12
N SER A 203 9.37 -14.93 -5.98
CA SER A 203 8.75 -14.67 -7.29
C SER A 203 8.88 -15.91 -8.20
N PRO A 204 7.93 -16.17 -9.11
CA PRO A 204 8.07 -17.22 -10.11
C PRO A 204 9.36 -17.14 -10.95
N ARG A 205 9.96 -15.96 -11.09
CA ARG A 205 11.22 -15.73 -11.81
C ARG A 205 12.49 -16.15 -11.08
N ASP A 206 12.43 -16.39 -9.76
CA ASP A 206 13.60 -16.74 -8.95
C ASP A 206 13.91 -18.24 -8.96
N ARG A 207 13.27 -18.99 -9.86
CA ARG A 207 13.43 -20.44 -10.07
C ARG A 207 14.19 -20.74 -11.36
N GLY A 208 15.33 -20.10 -11.55
CA GLY A 208 16.29 -20.46 -12.56
C GLY A 208 17.33 -21.43 -12.02
#